data_8e4508239f0e25a7e0065c5096fcd744
#
_entry.id   8e4508239f0e25a7e0065c5096fcd744
#
_cell.length_a   1.000
_cell.length_b   1.000
_cell.length_c   1.000
_cell.angle_alpha   90.00
_cell.angle_beta   90.00
_cell.angle_gamma   90.00
#
_symmetry.space_group_name_H-M   'P 1'
#
loop_
_entity.id
_entity.type
_entity.pdbx_description
1 polymer ?
#
loop_
_entity_poly.entity_id
_entity_poly.type
_entity_poly.pdbx_seq_one_letter_code
_entity_poly.pdbx_strand_id
1 'polypeptide(L)'
;MRRVVITGMGAVTPVGNNVNDMWEAVKTGKCGIGKITHFNTENSAVKLAGEVKGFDPESIVDKAELRKMDDFTIYALAAADEAVKDSAIDFGKEDTLRCGVILSSGIGGLTTIQRECLRGESKGYDRVSPHFVPMSITNMAAGHVAIRFGLHGMCTCVVTACASGTNAVGDALRQIRDGYQDVIVCGGAESCITDFGIGGFTSMHALSKAEDVNRASIPFDKERSGFVMGEGAGVLILEEYEHALKRGAKIYCEIAGYGSTCDANHVTAPLEDGSMAAQAMTEAVKDAGIKPENIDYINAHGTSTKLNDKGETNAIKKAFGEHAYKLAVSSTKSMTGHMLGASGAVEAIISALAVKNDIIPPTINYQVPDGDCDLDIVPNKARESRVDYAMSNSLGFGGHNASIVLRKVV
;
A
#
# COMPACT_ATOMS: atom_id res chain seq x y z
N MET A 1 -25.49 4.97 9.91
CA MET A 1 -24.29 4.16 9.61
C MET A 1 -23.17 4.68 10.50
N ARG A 2 -22.38 3.81 11.14
CA ARG A 2 -21.26 4.23 11.99
C ARG A 2 -20.17 4.87 11.11
N ARG A 3 -19.55 5.94 11.59
CA ARG A 3 -18.41 6.58 10.91
C ARG A 3 -17.12 5.90 11.35
N VAL A 4 -16.12 5.88 10.46
CA VAL A 4 -14.84 5.20 10.72
C VAL A 4 -13.69 6.17 10.45
N VAL A 5 -12.82 6.35 11.43
CA VAL A 5 -11.73 7.32 11.38
C VAL A 5 -10.37 6.67 11.56
N ILE A 6 -9.34 7.32 11.03
CA ILE A 6 -7.94 6.96 11.25
C ILE A 6 -7.46 7.68 12.51
N THR A 7 -7.06 6.90 13.53
CA THR A 7 -6.54 7.45 14.80
C THR A 7 -5.04 7.23 14.96
N GLY A 8 -4.46 6.28 14.23
CA GLY A 8 -3.02 6.02 14.27
C GLY A 8 -2.51 5.50 12.94
N MET A 9 -1.24 5.76 12.67
CA MET A 9 -0.56 5.33 11.43
C MET A 9 0.88 4.92 11.74
N GLY A 10 1.38 3.93 10.98
CA GLY A 10 2.77 3.51 11.04
C GLY A 10 3.26 3.03 9.67
N ALA A 11 4.52 3.24 9.37
CA ALA A 11 5.09 2.93 8.06
C ALA A 11 6.56 2.53 8.12
N VAL A 12 6.91 1.55 7.28
CA VAL A 12 8.29 1.20 6.93
C VAL A 12 8.36 1.21 5.41
N THR A 13 9.17 2.08 4.82
CA THR A 13 9.19 2.30 3.37
C THR A 13 10.60 2.60 2.86
N PRO A 14 10.84 2.52 1.54
CA PRO A 14 12.12 2.91 0.94
C PRO A 14 12.55 4.37 1.17
N VAL A 15 11.61 5.22 1.60
CA VAL A 15 11.84 6.66 1.81
C VAL A 15 11.80 7.08 3.28
N GLY A 16 11.47 6.17 4.20
CA GLY A 16 11.45 6.43 5.65
C GLY A 16 10.93 5.24 6.43
N ASN A 17 11.46 4.99 7.63
CA ASN A 17 11.11 3.87 8.50
C ASN A 17 10.09 4.26 9.59
N ASN A 18 9.45 5.39 9.43
CA ASN A 18 8.31 5.87 10.20
C ASN A 18 7.49 6.85 9.35
N VAL A 19 6.28 7.16 9.80
CA VAL A 19 5.33 8.02 9.08
C VAL A 19 5.88 9.42 8.86
N ASN A 20 6.56 10.01 9.84
CA ASN A 20 7.08 11.37 9.73
C ASN A 20 8.18 11.47 8.68
N ASP A 21 9.18 10.57 8.73
CA ASP A 21 10.29 10.55 7.77
C ASP A 21 9.78 10.25 6.35
N MET A 22 8.86 9.30 6.23
CA MET A 22 8.19 9.00 4.96
C MET A 22 7.46 10.24 4.41
N TRP A 23 6.68 10.94 5.23
CA TRP A 23 5.91 12.11 4.78
C TRP A 23 6.82 13.26 4.34
N GLU A 24 7.88 13.57 5.11
CA GLU A 24 8.85 14.59 4.72
C GLU A 24 9.54 14.24 3.39
N ALA A 25 9.91 12.97 3.20
CA ALA A 25 10.50 12.49 1.95
C ALA A 25 9.52 12.61 0.77
N VAL A 26 8.26 12.23 0.98
CA VAL A 26 7.22 12.27 -0.06
C VAL A 26 6.89 13.71 -0.46
N LYS A 27 6.75 14.64 0.50
CA LYS A 27 6.53 16.07 0.22
C LYS A 27 7.67 16.69 -0.57
N THR A 28 8.90 16.32 -0.26
CA THR A 28 10.08 16.89 -0.92
C THR A 28 10.45 16.20 -2.23
N GLY A 29 9.73 15.14 -2.59
CA GLY A 29 10.00 14.37 -3.82
C GLY A 29 11.29 13.53 -3.73
N LYS A 30 11.64 13.01 -2.55
CA LYS A 30 12.84 12.18 -2.37
C LYS A 30 12.63 10.80 -2.97
N CYS A 31 13.50 10.41 -3.90
CA CYS A 31 13.50 9.08 -4.49
C CYS A 31 14.09 8.04 -3.52
N GLY A 32 13.34 6.98 -3.24
CA GLY A 32 13.79 5.83 -2.43
C GLY A 32 14.40 4.70 -3.24
N ILE A 33 14.29 4.75 -4.58
CA ILE A 33 14.80 3.73 -5.48
C ILE A 33 16.34 3.80 -5.51
N GLY A 34 16.98 2.66 -5.59
CA GLY A 34 18.43 2.53 -5.67
C GLY A 34 18.85 1.19 -6.25
N LYS A 35 20.17 0.96 -6.29
CA LYS A 35 20.70 -0.35 -6.71
C LYS A 35 20.27 -1.42 -5.71
N ILE A 36 19.87 -2.58 -6.21
CA ILE A 36 19.55 -3.76 -5.39
C ILE A 36 20.81 -4.19 -4.64
N THR A 37 20.66 -4.37 -3.31
CA THR A 37 21.72 -4.82 -2.42
C THR A 37 21.43 -6.18 -1.76
N HIS A 38 20.18 -6.64 -1.79
CA HIS A 38 19.73 -7.90 -1.17
C HIS A 38 20.34 -9.14 -1.83
N PHE A 39 20.74 -9.05 -3.11
CA PHE A 39 21.38 -10.15 -3.85
C PHE A 39 22.32 -9.62 -4.96
N ASN A 40 23.15 -10.49 -5.50
CA ASN A 40 24.05 -10.13 -6.61
C ASN A 40 23.26 -10.00 -7.93
N THR A 41 23.28 -8.81 -8.51
CA THR A 41 22.53 -8.49 -9.73
C THR A 41 23.34 -8.62 -11.02
N GLU A 42 24.58 -9.13 -11.01
CA GLU A 42 25.44 -9.22 -12.22
C GLU A 42 24.69 -9.82 -13.41
N ASN A 43 23.99 -10.94 -13.16
CA ASN A 43 23.22 -11.66 -14.18
C ASN A 43 21.74 -11.25 -14.26
N SER A 44 21.30 -10.24 -13.51
CA SER A 44 19.94 -9.73 -13.56
C SER A 44 19.79 -8.62 -14.60
N ALA A 45 18.72 -8.65 -15.40
CA ALA A 45 18.37 -7.55 -16.30
C ALA A 45 17.85 -6.31 -15.54
N VAL A 46 17.40 -6.48 -14.30
CA VAL A 46 16.89 -5.42 -13.42
C VAL A 46 17.92 -5.16 -12.33
N LYS A 47 18.30 -3.90 -12.16
CA LYS A 47 19.37 -3.46 -11.25
C LYS A 47 18.86 -2.60 -10.10
N LEU A 48 17.62 -2.11 -10.20
CA LEU A 48 17.07 -1.12 -9.29
C LEU A 48 15.81 -1.64 -8.57
N ALA A 49 15.70 -1.28 -7.30
CA ALA A 49 14.53 -1.54 -6.46
C ALA A 49 14.36 -0.45 -5.40
N GLY A 50 13.20 -0.38 -4.78
CA GLY A 50 12.92 0.41 -3.59
C GLY A 50 13.12 -0.44 -2.34
N GLU A 51 14.35 -0.62 -1.89
CA GLU A 51 14.68 -1.36 -0.66
C GLU A 51 14.47 -0.48 0.58
N VAL A 52 14.05 -1.08 1.68
CA VAL A 52 14.04 -0.46 3.01
C VAL A 52 15.49 -0.26 3.48
N LYS A 53 15.83 0.95 3.92
CA LYS A 53 17.21 1.32 4.26
C LYS A 53 17.33 1.70 5.73
N GLY A 54 18.41 1.25 6.39
CA GLY A 54 18.71 1.65 7.77
C GLY A 54 17.69 1.19 8.79
N PHE A 55 16.94 0.14 8.49
CA PHE A 55 15.99 -0.48 9.40
C PHE A 55 16.70 -1.47 10.32
N ASP A 56 16.44 -1.37 11.63
CA ASP A 56 16.98 -2.29 12.63
C ASP A 56 15.88 -3.23 13.13
N PRO A 57 15.86 -4.50 12.67
CA PRO A 57 14.85 -5.46 13.09
C PRO A 57 14.99 -5.87 14.57
N GLU A 58 16.19 -5.78 15.19
CA GLU A 58 16.40 -6.09 16.60
C GLU A 58 15.76 -5.04 17.53
N SER A 59 15.42 -3.86 17.01
CA SER A 59 14.64 -2.87 17.76
C SER A 59 13.14 -3.25 17.90
N ILE A 60 12.66 -4.18 17.09
CA ILE A 60 11.23 -4.59 17.03
C ILE A 60 11.00 -5.88 17.81
N VAL A 61 11.83 -6.89 17.60
CA VAL A 61 11.77 -8.20 18.26
C VAL A 61 13.18 -8.69 18.56
N ASP A 62 13.31 -9.53 19.57
CA ASP A 62 14.60 -10.09 19.91
C ASP A 62 15.14 -11.04 18.82
N LYS A 63 16.45 -11.28 18.87
CA LYS A 63 17.17 -12.09 17.87
C LYS A 63 16.70 -13.54 17.74
N ALA A 64 16.08 -14.09 18.78
CA ALA A 64 15.55 -15.44 18.76
C ALA A 64 14.22 -15.48 17.98
N GLU A 65 13.37 -14.47 18.15
CA GLU A 65 12.11 -14.33 17.42
C GLU A 65 12.32 -13.95 15.94
N LEU A 66 13.32 -13.13 15.61
CA LEU A 66 13.67 -12.80 14.21
C LEU A 66 13.89 -14.06 13.35
N ARG A 67 14.44 -15.13 13.92
CA ARG A 67 14.67 -16.38 13.18
C ARG A 67 13.41 -17.16 12.85
N LYS A 68 12.27 -16.74 13.37
CA LYS A 68 10.96 -17.38 13.20
C LYS A 68 10.01 -16.57 12.31
N MET A 69 10.48 -15.44 11.79
CA MET A 69 9.69 -14.51 10.99
C MET A 69 10.35 -14.23 9.64
N ASP A 70 9.55 -13.98 8.61
CA ASP A 70 10.03 -13.39 7.36
C ASP A 70 9.98 -11.86 7.47
N ASP A 71 10.76 -11.17 6.64
CA ASP A 71 10.94 -9.72 6.72
C ASP A 71 9.62 -8.95 6.57
N PHE A 72 8.66 -9.43 5.72
CA PHE A 72 7.36 -8.78 5.61
C PHE A 72 6.59 -8.76 6.95
N THR A 73 6.74 -9.79 7.77
CA THR A 73 6.14 -9.86 9.10
C THR A 73 6.80 -8.87 10.06
N ILE A 74 8.12 -8.72 9.97
CA ILE A 74 8.88 -7.79 10.81
C ILE A 74 8.52 -6.34 10.46
N TYR A 75 8.42 -6.01 9.18
CA TYR A 75 7.95 -4.70 8.72
C TYR A 75 6.52 -4.40 9.19
N ALA A 76 5.63 -5.40 9.11
CA ALA A 76 4.25 -5.27 9.62
C ALA A 76 4.21 -4.98 11.12
N LEU A 77 5.03 -5.68 11.93
CA LEU A 77 5.13 -5.45 13.37
C LEU A 77 5.67 -4.05 13.69
N ALA A 78 6.72 -3.61 13.00
CA ALA A 78 7.29 -2.27 13.18
C ALA A 78 6.27 -1.17 12.89
N ALA A 79 5.58 -1.28 11.76
CA ALA A 79 4.53 -0.34 11.40
C ALA A 79 3.32 -0.41 12.35
N ALA A 80 2.97 -1.61 12.85
CA ALA A 80 1.89 -1.76 13.83
C ALA A 80 2.25 -1.13 15.19
N ASP A 81 3.48 -1.30 15.66
CA ASP A 81 3.97 -0.66 16.88
C ASP A 81 3.89 0.86 16.81
N GLU A 82 4.32 1.43 15.68
CA GLU A 82 4.20 2.88 15.44
C GLU A 82 2.73 3.32 15.41
N ALA A 83 1.87 2.62 14.68
CA ALA A 83 0.46 2.97 14.54
C ALA A 83 -0.28 2.93 15.87
N VAL A 84 -0.05 1.89 16.69
CA VAL A 84 -0.65 1.76 18.03
C VAL A 84 -0.15 2.87 18.95
N LYS A 85 1.16 3.14 18.96
CA LYS A 85 1.75 4.24 19.72
C LYS A 85 1.19 5.61 19.29
N ASP A 86 1.06 5.83 18.00
CA ASP A 86 0.55 7.09 17.42
C ASP A 86 -0.93 7.30 17.76
N SER A 87 -1.74 6.23 17.78
CA SER A 87 -3.16 6.28 18.17
C SER A 87 -3.39 6.52 19.66
N ALA A 88 -2.37 6.32 20.49
CA ALA A 88 -2.45 6.32 21.96
C ALA A 88 -3.54 5.38 22.51
N ILE A 89 -3.95 4.35 21.78
CA ILE A 89 -4.92 3.36 22.26
C ILE A 89 -4.25 2.41 23.25
N ASP A 90 -4.95 2.13 24.35
CA ASP A 90 -4.54 1.16 25.38
C ASP A 90 -5.47 -0.07 25.29
N PHE A 91 -5.06 -1.07 24.56
CA PHE A 91 -5.84 -2.29 24.36
C PHE A 91 -6.13 -3.04 25.69
N GLY A 92 -5.39 -2.77 26.75
CA GLY A 92 -5.70 -3.31 28.09
C GLY A 92 -6.97 -2.72 28.71
N LYS A 93 -7.51 -1.64 28.14
CA LYS A 93 -8.75 -0.99 28.56
C LYS A 93 -9.91 -1.23 27.58
N GLU A 94 -9.64 -1.87 26.45
CA GLU A 94 -10.62 -2.11 25.41
C GLU A 94 -11.24 -3.51 25.52
N ASP A 95 -12.42 -3.69 24.93
CA ASP A 95 -12.95 -5.04 24.67
C ASP A 95 -12.19 -5.66 23.50
N THR A 96 -11.20 -6.49 23.79
CA THR A 96 -10.33 -7.08 22.79
C THR A 96 -11.05 -8.02 21.82
N LEU A 97 -12.26 -8.52 22.13
CA LEU A 97 -13.13 -9.26 21.20
C LEU A 97 -13.71 -8.33 20.11
N ARG A 98 -13.70 -7.03 20.35
CA ARG A 98 -14.14 -6.00 19.40
C ARG A 98 -12.98 -5.27 18.74
N CYS A 99 -11.74 -5.72 19.01
CA CYS A 99 -10.52 -5.20 18.40
C CYS A 99 -9.92 -6.26 17.49
N GLY A 100 -9.91 -5.99 16.16
CA GLY A 100 -9.48 -6.94 15.13
C GLY A 100 -8.19 -6.56 14.44
N VAL A 101 -7.73 -7.46 13.56
CA VAL A 101 -6.57 -7.28 12.68
C VAL A 101 -6.92 -7.71 11.26
N ILE A 102 -6.68 -6.84 10.27
CA ILE A 102 -6.77 -7.16 8.85
C ILE A 102 -5.49 -6.67 8.17
N LEU A 103 -4.47 -7.53 8.10
CA LEU A 103 -3.20 -7.20 7.46
C LEU A 103 -2.96 -8.08 6.25
N SER A 104 -2.65 -7.44 5.15
CA SER A 104 -2.48 -8.06 3.83
C SER A 104 -1.01 -8.27 3.47
N SER A 105 -0.78 -9.19 2.54
CA SER A 105 0.45 -9.31 1.75
C SER A 105 0.07 -9.91 0.40
N GLY A 106 0.72 -9.49 -0.66
CA GLY A 106 0.45 -10.03 -2.00
C GLY A 106 1.05 -11.42 -2.20
N ILE A 107 2.23 -11.68 -1.64
CA ILE A 107 3.00 -12.93 -1.87
C ILE A 107 3.35 -13.62 -0.54
N GLY A 108 3.54 -12.89 0.55
CA GLY A 108 3.98 -13.43 1.82
C GLY A 108 5.49 -13.64 1.89
N GLY A 109 5.93 -14.68 2.60
CA GLY A 109 7.33 -14.94 2.91
C GLY A 109 8.16 -15.49 1.75
N LEU A 110 8.25 -14.77 0.64
CA LEU A 110 9.00 -15.20 -0.55
C LEU A 110 10.49 -15.38 -0.25
N THR A 111 11.08 -14.53 0.57
CA THR A 111 12.48 -14.63 1.01
C THR A 111 12.72 -15.96 1.73
N THR A 112 11.83 -16.33 2.64
CA THR A 112 11.88 -17.62 3.32
C THR A 112 11.66 -18.79 2.37
N ILE A 113 10.68 -18.70 1.46
CA ILE A 113 10.42 -19.77 0.46
C ILE A 113 11.67 -20.02 -0.38
N GLN A 114 12.26 -18.99 -0.96
CA GLN A 114 13.47 -19.11 -1.76
C GLN A 114 14.62 -19.75 -0.97
N ARG A 115 14.91 -19.21 0.21
CA ARG A 115 16.01 -19.68 1.07
C ARG A 115 15.85 -21.14 1.45
N GLU A 116 14.67 -21.55 1.90
CA GLU A 116 14.44 -22.89 2.40
C GLU A 116 14.29 -23.92 1.26
N CYS A 117 13.81 -23.53 0.07
CA CYS A 117 13.86 -24.37 -1.12
C CYS A 117 15.30 -24.70 -1.52
N LEU A 118 16.19 -23.69 -1.60
CA LEU A 118 17.61 -23.89 -1.89
C LEU A 118 18.31 -24.74 -0.80
N ARG A 119 17.93 -24.56 0.45
CA ARG A 119 18.43 -25.39 1.57
C ARG A 119 17.97 -26.84 1.44
N GLY A 120 16.68 -27.07 1.15
CA GLY A 120 16.14 -28.40 0.94
C GLY A 120 16.81 -29.15 -0.21
N GLU A 121 17.01 -28.45 -1.35
CA GLU A 121 17.73 -28.99 -2.52
C GLU A 121 19.17 -29.40 -2.15
N SER A 122 19.90 -28.57 -1.41
CA SER A 122 21.31 -28.82 -1.10
C SER A 122 21.55 -29.80 0.05
N LYS A 123 20.62 -29.90 1.03
CA LYS A 123 20.83 -30.63 2.30
C LYS A 123 19.78 -31.71 2.57
N GLY A 124 18.75 -31.84 1.73
CA GLY A 124 17.59 -32.69 1.95
C GLY A 124 16.43 -31.93 2.60
N TYR A 125 15.21 -32.27 2.19
CA TYR A 125 13.98 -31.55 2.61
C TYR A 125 13.64 -31.72 4.08
N ASP A 126 14.13 -32.77 4.75
CA ASP A 126 14.01 -32.94 6.22
C ASP A 126 14.86 -31.93 7.01
N ARG A 127 15.67 -31.12 6.32
CA ARG A 127 16.52 -30.07 6.92
C ARG A 127 15.97 -28.67 6.76
N VAL A 128 14.78 -28.50 6.17
CA VAL A 128 14.09 -27.20 6.10
C VAL A 128 13.77 -26.74 7.53
N SER A 129 13.67 -25.43 7.71
CA SER A 129 13.34 -24.82 8.99
C SER A 129 12.01 -25.35 9.55
N PRO A 130 11.90 -25.70 10.82
CA PRO A 130 10.60 -26.03 11.45
C PRO A 130 9.62 -24.85 11.42
N HIS A 131 10.12 -23.63 11.19
CA HIS A 131 9.33 -22.41 11.06
C HIS A 131 8.99 -22.08 9.60
N PHE A 132 9.38 -22.91 8.62
CA PHE A 132 9.18 -22.66 7.19
C PHE A 132 7.73 -22.30 6.86
N VAL A 133 6.78 -23.12 7.26
CA VAL A 133 5.36 -22.88 6.95
C VAL A 133 4.84 -21.59 7.60
N PRO A 134 4.99 -21.36 8.92
CA PRO A 134 4.57 -20.10 9.52
C PRO A 134 5.24 -18.86 8.92
N MET A 135 6.51 -18.95 8.54
CA MET A 135 7.21 -17.81 7.92
C MET A 135 6.76 -17.53 6.49
N SER A 136 6.23 -18.54 5.79
CA SER A 136 5.88 -18.43 4.35
C SER A 136 4.47 -17.91 4.11
N ILE A 137 3.50 -18.24 4.98
CA ILE A 137 2.08 -17.95 4.72
C ILE A 137 1.71 -16.48 5.02
N THR A 138 0.91 -15.91 4.13
CA THR A 138 0.59 -14.47 4.09
C THR A 138 -0.13 -13.95 5.34
N ASN A 139 -0.94 -14.78 6.01
CA ASN A 139 -1.73 -14.38 7.17
C ASN A 139 -0.92 -14.23 8.47
N MET A 140 0.37 -14.59 8.46
CA MET A 140 1.15 -14.58 9.71
C MET A 140 1.50 -13.17 10.18
N ALA A 141 1.60 -12.19 9.29
CA ALA A 141 1.72 -10.79 9.71
C ALA A 141 0.53 -10.37 10.60
N ALA A 142 -0.70 -10.69 10.18
CA ALA A 142 -1.90 -10.44 10.99
C ALA A 142 -1.87 -11.20 12.31
N GLY A 143 -1.49 -12.49 12.28
CA GLY A 143 -1.39 -13.32 13.47
C GLY A 143 -0.38 -12.79 14.49
N HIS A 144 0.81 -12.39 14.06
CA HIS A 144 1.84 -11.83 14.93
C HIS A 144 1.41 -10.50 15.56
N VAL A 145 0.73 -9.62 14.80
CA VAL A 145 0.19 -8.35 15.32
C VAL A 145 -0.92 -8.63 16.35
N ALA A 146 -1.83 -9.57 16.07
CA ALA A 146 -2.88 -9.94 17.03
C ALA A 146 -2.28 -10.47 18.33
N ILE A 147 -1.27 -11.34 18.27
CA ILE A 147 -0.55 -11.86 19.44
C ILE A 147 0.13 -10.74 20.22
N ARG A 148 0.82 -9.83 19.53
CA ARG A 148 1.59 -8.74 20.14
C ARG A 148 0.74 -7.82 21.00
N PHE A 149 -0.48 -7.52 20.54
CA PHE A 149 -1.39 -6.59 21.21
C PHE A 149 -2.55 -7.25 21.96
N GLY A 150 -2.62 -8.59 21.97
CA GLY A 150 -3.70 -9.34 22.63
C GLY A 150 -5.07 -9.08 22.02
N LEU A 151 -5.18 -8.97 20.69
CA LEU A 151 -6.42 -8.70 19.98
C LEU A 151 -7.15 -10.01 19.66
N HIS A 152 -8.35 -10.17 20.18
CA HIS A 152 -9.13 -11.40 20.10
C HIS A 152 -10.34 -11.29 19.14
N GLY A 153 -10.52 -10.13 18.50
CA GLY A 153 -11.52 -9.94 17.46
C GLY A 153 -11.14 -10.66 16.15
N MET A 154 -11.73 -10.23 15.05
CA MET A 154 -11.42 -10.79 13.73
C MET A 154 -9.92 -10.65 13.42
N CYS A 155 -9.27 -11.76 13.03
CA CYS A 155 -7.88 -11.75 12.55
C CYS A 155 -7.83 -12.43 11.17
N THR A 156 -7.53 -11.65 10.10
CA THR A 156 -7.53 -12.16 8.73
C THR A 156 -6.49 -11.46 7.86
N CYS A 157 -6.25 -12.08 6.70
CA CYS A 157 -5.37 -11.54 5.66
C CYS A 157 -6.15 -11.51 4.33
N VAL A 158 -6.20 -10.35 3.69
CA VAL A 158 -6.77 -10.18 2.35
C VAL A 158 -5.66 -10.32 1.33
N VAL A 159 -5.83 -11.18 0.33
CA VAL A 159 -4.86 -11.40 -0.75
C VAL A 159 -5.51 -11.12 -2.09
N THR A 160 -5.25 -9.94 -2.62
CA THR A 160 -5.74 -9.44 -3.92
C THR A 160 -4.59 -8.79 -4.72
N ALA A 161 -3.42 -9.45 -4.68
CA ALA A 161 -2.19 -8.98 -5.30
C ALA A 161 -1.87 -7.52 -4.89
N CYS A 162 -1.65 -6.62 -5.86
CA CYS A 162 -1.29 -5.22 -5.59
C CYS A 162 -2.43 -4.41 -4.93
N ALA A 163 -3.68 -4.89 -4.96
CA ALA A 163 -4.81 -4.23 -4.33
C ALA A 163 -5.03 -4.66 -2.85
N SER A 164 -4.23 -5.61 -2.35
CA SER A 164 -4.42 -6.21 -1.02
C SER A 164 -4.49 -5.19 0.11
N GLY A 165 -3.58 -4.21 0.15
CA GLY A 165 -3.55 -3.17 1.20
C GLY A 165 -4.79 -2.28 1.21
N THR A 166 -5.25 -1.86 0.02
CA THR A 166 -6.48 -1.05 -0.11
C THR A 166 -7.72 -1.86 0.27
N ASN A 167 -7.79 -3.14 -0.16
CA ASN A 167 -8.90 -4.02 0.24
C ASN A 167 -8.90 -4.28 1.76
N ALA A 168 -7.72 -4.43 2.40
CA ALA A 168 -7.65 -4.59 3.86
C ALA A 168 -8.22 -3.38 4.60
N VAL A 169 -7.93 -2.15 4.14
CA VAL A 169 -8.52 -0.91 4.68
C VAL A 169 -10.03 -0.85 4.41
N GLY A 170 -10.46 -1.20 3.21
CA GLY A 170 -11.88 -1.22 2.83
C GLY A 170 -12.71 -2.24 3.59
N ASP A 171 -12.16 -3.44 3.80
CA ASP A 171 -12.84 -4.48 4.59
C ASP A 171 -12.88 -4.11 6.08
N ALA A 172 -11.82 -3.48 6.62
CA ALA A 172 -11.81 -2.93 7.97
C ALA A 172 -12.89 -1.85 8.14
N LEU A 173 -13.03 -0.94 7.17
CA LEU A 173 -14.12 0.05 7.14
C LEU A 173 -15.50 -0.64 7.28
N ARG A 174 -15.77 -1.67 6.46
CA ARG A 174 -17.06 -2.40 6.50
C ARG A 174 -17.30 -3.09 7.84
N GLN A 175 -16.29 -3.78 8.40
CA GLN A 175 -16.40 -4.48 9.68
C GLN A 175 -16.75 -3.52 10.83
N ILE A 176 -16.14 -2.33 10.86
CA ILE A 176 -16.42 -1.33 11.90
C ILE A 176 -17.78 -0.66 11.63
N ARG A 177 -18.07 -0.28 10.39
CA ARG A 177 -19.31 0.39 9.98
C ARG A 177 -20.54 -0.46 10.28
N ASP A 178 -20.44 -1.77 10.03
CA ASP A 178 -21.52 -2.72 10.26
C ASP A 178 -21.62 -3.17 11.73
N GLY A 179 -20.72 -2.70 12.60
CA GLY A 179 -20.79 -2.91 14.05
C GLY A 179 -20.20 -4.22 14.53
N TYR A 180 -19.47 -4.98 13.69
CA TYR A 180 -18.80 -6.20 14.11
C TYR A 180 -17.56 -5.93 14.97
N GLN A 181 -16.83 -4.85 14.67
CA GLN A 181 -15.65 -4.41 15.41
C GLN A 181 -15.79 -2.92 15.78
N ASP A 182 -15.00 -2.46 16.76
CA ASP A 182 -14.89 -1.05 17.11
C ASP A 182 -13.54 -0.47 16.73
N VAL A 183 -12.49 -1.31 16.74
CA VAL A 183 -11.12 -0.95 16.37
C VAL A 183 -10.53 -2.05 15.49
N ILE A 184 -9.86 -1.69 14.41
CA ILE A 184 -9.11 -2.63 13.58
C ILE A 184 -7.74 -2.07 13.27
N VAL A 185 -6.72 -2.88 13.55
CA VAL A 185 -5.36 -2.70 13.04
C VAL A 185 -5.35 -3.25 11.62
N CYS A 186 -5.26 -2.39 10.60
CA CYS A 186 -5.34 -2.81 9.20
C CYS A 186 -4.20 -2.25 8.35
N GLY A 187 -3.96 -2.87 7.20
CA GLY A 187 -2.94 -2.43 6.26
C GLY A 187 -2.31 -3.55 5.46
N GLY A 188 -1.03 -3.41 5.14
CA GLY A 188 -0.31 -4.42 4.37
C GLY A 188 1.20 -4.32 4.49
N ALA A 189 1.87 -5.44 4.24
CA ALA A 189 3.32 -5.56 4.26
C ALA A 189 3.81 -6.47 3.13
N GLU A 190 4.98 -6.18 2.58
CA GLU A 190 5.59 -6.97 1.52
C GLU A 190 7.12 -6.92 1.61
N SER A 191 7.79 -8.05 1.35
CA SER A 191 9.24 -8.14 1.21
C SER A 191 9.60 -9.19 0.16
N CYS A 192 9.57 -8.80 -1.13
CA CYS A 192 9.73 -9.70 -2.26
C CYS A 192 10.91 -9.37 -3.16
N ILE A 193 11.85 -8.50 -2.71
CA ILE A 193 13.06 -8.15 -3.46
C ILE A 193 14.08 -9.28 -3.32
N THR A 194 13.83 -10.37 -4.04
CA THR A 194 14.67 -11.56 -4.10
C THR A 194 14.99 -11.91 -5.55
N ASP A 195 15.96 -12.84 -5.77
CA ASP A 195 16.23 -13.36 -7.12
C ASP A 195 14.97 -13.91 -7.80
N PHE A 196 14.13 -14.66 -7.05
CA PHE A 196 12.87 -15.22 -7.58
C PHE A 196 11.82 -14.14 -7.84
N GLY A 197 11.66 -13.18 -6.91
CA GLY A 197 10.71 -12.09 -7.05
C GLY A 197 11.04 -11.23 -8.27
N ILE A 198 12.26 -10.73 -8.34
CA ILE A 198 12.74 -9.93 -9.47
C ILE A 198 12.74 -10.77 -10.76
N GLY A 199 13.21 -12.03 -10.71
CA GLY A 199 13.24 -12.94 -11.86
C GLY A 199 11.84 -13.21 -12.42
N GLY A 200 10.86 -13.52 -11.56
CA GLY A 200 9.49 -13.80 -11.97
C GLY A 200 8.83 -12.62 -12.69
N PHE A 201 8.89 -11.42 -12.10
CA PHE A 201 8.35 -10.21 -12.73
C PHE A 201 9.15 -9.76 -13.96
N THR A 202 10.46 -10.02 -14.01
CA THR A 202 11.29 -9.76 -15.20
C THR A 202 10.87 -10.65 -16.37
N SER A 203 10.61 -11.94 -16.12
CA SER A 203 10.13 -12.88 -17.14
C SER A 203 8.76 -12.53 -17.71
N MET A 204 7.94 -11.83 -16.90
CA MET A 204 6.65 -11.28 -17.33
C MET A 204 6.77 -9.93 -18.08
N HIS A 205 7.99 -9.41 -18.26
CA HIS A 205 8.24 -8.08 -18.84
C HIS A 205 7.55 -6.93 -18.09
N ALA A 206 7.33 -7.09 -16.79
CA ALA A 206 6.61 -6.11 -15.97
C ALA A 206 7.51 -5.07 -15.32
N LEU A 207 8.80 -5.39 -15.12
CA LEU A 207 9.76 -4.51 -14.45
C LEU A 207 10.48 -3.56 -15.42
N SER A 208 10.76 -2.37 -14.92
CA SER A 208 11.66 -1.41 -15.56
C SER A 208 13.09 -1.95 -15.57
N LYS A 209 13.74 -1.87 -16.72
CA LYS A 209 15.17 -2.22 -16.91
C LYS A 209 16.04 -0.98 -16.99
N ALA A 210 15.53 0.19 -16.60
CA ALA A 210 16.32 1.41 -16.56
C ALA A 210 17.47 1.30 -15.57
N GLU A 211 18.62 1.83 -15.93
CA GLU A 211 19.79 1.91 -15.06
C GLU A 211 19.91 3.26 -14.36
N ASP A 212 19.27 4.29 -14.92
CA ASP A 212 19.13 5.60 -14.28
C ASP A 212 18.00 5.57 -13.27
N VAL A 213 18.33 5.81 -12.00
CA VAL A 213 17.38 5.88 -10.88
C VAL A 213 16.25 6.88 -11.16
N ASN A 214 16.56 8.01 -11.83
CA ASN A 214 15.59 9.05 -12.13
C ASN A 214 14.69 8.72 -13.34
N ARG A 215 14.95 7.62 -14.03
CA ARG A 215 14.11 7.15 -15.16
C ARG A 215 13.52 5.76 -14.92
N ALA A 216 13.70 5.19 -13.73
CA ALA A 216 13.28 3.82 -13.43
C ALA A 216 11.77 3.71 -13.13
N SER A 217 11.24 4.59 -12.26
CA SER A 217 9.81 4.67 -11.94
C SER A 217 9.31 6.08 -12.30
N ILE A 218 8.62 6.18 -13.43
CA ILE A 218 8.16 7.44 -14.04
C ILE A 218 6.70 7.31 -14.47
N PRO A 219 5.76 7.18 -13.51
CA PRO A 219 4.34 7.04 -13.81
C PRO A 219 3.84 8.14 -14.74
N PHE A 220 2.99 7.75 -15.70
CA PHE A 220 2.36 8.62 -16.70
C PHE A 220 3.32 9.28 -17.73
N ASP A 221 4.63 9.13 -17.58
CA ASP A 221 5.61 9.60 -18.56
C ASP A 221 5.59 8.72 -19.81
N LYS A 222 5.75 9.33 -21.00
CA LYS A 222 5.74 8.62 -22.29
C LYS A 222 6.82 7.53 -22.39
N GLU A 223 7.97 7.73 -21.74
CA GLU A 223 9.11 6.81 -21.76
C GLU A 223 9.05 5.71 -20.68
N ARG A 224 7.95 5.63 -19.91
CA ARG A 224 7.76 4.57 -18.91
C ARG A 224 7.88 3.18 -19.53
N SER A 225 8.53 2.27 -18.83
CA SER A 225 8.88 0.96 -19.39
C SER A 225 8.52 -0.24 -18.51
N GLY A 226 8.04 -0.02 -17.30
CA GLY A 226 7.73 -1.04 -16.30
C GLY A 226 7.75 -0.45 -14.89
N PHE A 227 7.32 -1.23 -13.91
CA PHE A 227 7.39 -0.78 -12.52
C PHE A 227 8.75 -1.11 -11.88
N VAL A 228 9.10 -0.41 -10.81
CA VAL A 228 10.21 -0.74 -9.93
C VAL A 228 9.65 -1.43 -8.69
N MET A 229 10.12 -2.64 -8.36
CA MET A 229 9.68 -3.33 -7.15
C MET A 229 10.16 -2.59 -5.91
N GLY A 230 9.27 -2.45 -4.93
CA GLY A 230 9.55 -1.93 -3.59
C GLY A 230 9.16 -2.94 -2.51
N GLU A 231 9.57 -2.65 -1.28
CA GLU A 231 9.21 -3.41 -0.08
C GLU A 231 8.84 -2.48 1.07
N GLY A 232 8.20 -3.01 2.10
CA GLY A 232 7.85 -2.26 3.29
C GLY A 232 6.48 -2.63 3.88
N ALA A 233 5.96 -1.76 4.72
CA ALA A 233 4.64 -1.90 5.35
C ALA A 233 3.97 -0.56 5.58
N GLY A 234 2.63 -0.57 5.56
CA GLY A 234 1.79 0.50 6.06
C GLY A 234 0.70 -0.07 6.96
N VAL A 235 0.52 0.50 8.13
CA VAL A 235 -0.49 0.08 9.10
C VAL A 235 -1.28 1.29 9.58
N LEU A 236 -2.59 1.14 9.65
CA LEU A 236 -3.53 2.14 10.14
C LEU A 236 -4.33 1.56 11.31
N ILE A 237 -4.65 2.40 12.28
CA ILE A 237 -5.67 2.11 13.28
C ILE A 237 -6.97 2.76 12.80
N LEU A 238 -7.90 1.93 12.35
CA LEU A 238 -9.26 2.35 12.07
C LEU A 238 -10.13 2.16 13.30
N GLU A 239 -10.92 3.17 13.60
CA GLU A 239 -11.70 3.23 14.82
C GLU A 239 -13.09 3.82 14.56
N GLU A 240 -14.09 3.30 15.25
CA GLU A 240 -15.42 3.89 15.27
C GLU A 240 -15.36 5.32 15.82
N TYR A 241 -16.02 6.25 15.16
CA TYR A 241 -15.89 7.68 15.42
C TYR A 241 -16.27 8.08 16.86
N GLU A 242 -17.41 7.62 17.37
CA GLU A 242 -17.88 7.95 18.73
C GLU A 242 -16.99 7.28 19.80
N HIS A 243 -16.43 6.09 19.49
CA HIS A 243 -15.44 5.43 20.32
C HIS A 243 -14.16 6.28 20.40
N ALA A 244 -13.66 6.76 19.26
CA ALA A 244 -12.49 7.64 19.17
C ALA A 244 -12.69 8.94 19.96
N LEU A 245 -13.85 9.59 19.80
CA LEU A 245 -14.19 10.80 20.55
C LEU A 245 -14.25 10.57 22.05
N LYS A 246 -14.87 9.47 22.48
CA LYS A 246 -15.04 9.14 23.91
C LYS A 246 -13.70 8.97 24.64
N ARG A 247 -12.68 8.41 23.97
CA ARG A 247 -11.34 8.27 24.55
C ARG A 247 -10.41 9.47 24.29
N GLY A 248 -10.90 10.52 23.59
CA GLY A 248 -10.11 11.72 23.25
C GLY A 248 -9.01 11.45 22.23
N ALA A 249 -9.24 10.54 21.28
CA ALA A 249 -8.26 10.19 20.26
C ALA A 249 -7.95 11.37 19.32
N LYS A 250 -6.71 11.45 18.88
CA LYS A 250 -6.35 12.23 17.70
C LYS A 250 -6.99 11.59 16.46
N ILE A 251 -7.64 12.39 15.63
CA ILE A 251 -8.23 11.95 14.37
C ILE A 251 -7.49 12.60 13.21
N TYR A 252 -7.04 11.79 12.26
CA TYR A 252 -6.39 12.26 11.04
C TYR A 252 -7.42 12.65 9.97
N CYS A 253 -8.26 11.70 9.60
CA CYS A 253 -9.36 11.86 8.67
C CYS A 253 -10.34 10.69 8.82
N GLU A 254 -11.42 10.70 8.06
CA GLU A 254 -12.40 9.62 7.98
C GLU A 254 -12.16 8.79 6.72
N ILE A 255 -12.26 7.46 6.80
CA ILE A 255 -12.46 6.60 5.64
C ILE A 255 -13.96 6.62 5.34
N ALA A 256 -14.34 7.36 4.31
CA ALA A 256 -15.74 7.65 4.02
C ALA A 256 -16.38 6.64 3.07
N GLY A 257 -15.61 6.05 2.16
CA GLY A 257 -16.16 5.12 1.18
C GLY A 257 -15.14 4.12 0.65
N TYR A 258 -15.65 3.00 0.13
CA TYR A 258 -14.88 1.92 -0.45
C TYR A 258 -15.62 1.28 -1.62
N GLY A 259 -14.93 1.09 -2.73
CA GLY A 259 -15.39 0.36 -3.90
C GLY A 259 -14.40 -0.73 -4.31
N SER A 260 -14.91 -1.89 -4.70
CA SER A 260 -14.09 -3.00 -5.17
C SER A 260 -14.79 -3.74 -6.30
N THR A 261 -14.07 -3.96 -7.40
CA THR A 261 -14.55 -4.66 -8.59
C THR A 261 -13.50 -5.63 -9.11
N CYS A 262 -13.89 -6.45 -10.09
CA CYS A 262 -12.97 -7.33 -10.79
C CYS A 262 -13.12 -7.14 -12.30
N ASP A 263 -11.99 -7.05 -13.02
CA ASP A 263 -11.98 -6.96 -14.49
C ASP A 263 -12.56 -8.22 -15.14
N ALA A 264 -12.37 -9.38 -14.51
CA ALA A 264 -12.81 -10.69 -15.00
C ALA A 264 -12.42 -10.96 -16.48
N ASN A 265 -11.20 -10.52 -16.85
CA ASN A 265 -10.73 -10.53 -18.23
C ASN A 265 -9.44 -11.33 -18.43
N HIS A 266 -8.35 -10.94 -17.78
CA HIS A 266 -7.04 -11.57 -17.93
C HIS A 266 -6.29 -11.61 -16.59
N VAL A 267 -5.40 -12.61 -16.40
CA VAL A 267 -4.71 -12.80 -15.10
C VAL A 267 -3.79 -11.63 -14.74
N THR A 268 -3.15 -10.99 -15.72
CA THR A 268 -2.14 -9.94 -15.46
C THR A 268 -2.39 -8.63 -16.19
N ALA A 269 -3.13 -8.63 -17.31
CA ALA A 269 -3.41 -7.40 -18.07
C ALA A 269 -4.71 -6.75 -17.58
N PRO A 270 -4.70 -5.45 -17.26
CA PRO A 270 -5.92 -4.73 -16.94
C PRO A 270 -6.82 -4.59 -18.18
N LEU A 271 -8.10 -4.27 -17.96
CA LEU A 271 -8.97 -3.86 -19.05
C LEU A 271 -8.45 -2.56 -19.66
N GLU A 272 -8.20 -2.57 -20.98
CA GLU A 272 -7.63 -1.43 -21.69
C GLU A 272 -8.51 -0.18 -21.60
N ASP A 273 -9.82 -0.39 -21.56
CA ASP A 273 -10.79 0.69 -21.47
C ASP A 273 -10.99 1.23 -20.04
N GLY A 274 -10.42 0.58 -19.01
CA GLY A 274 -10.49 0.96 -17.60
C GLY A 274 -11.88 0.91 -16.98
N SER A 275 -12.85 0.22 -17.60
CA SER A 275 -14.27 0.26 -17.18
C SER A 275 -14.50 -0.23 -15.76
N MET A 276 -13.88 -1.34 -15.34
CA MET A 276 -14.09 -1.89 -14.00
C MET A 276 -13.33 -1.12 -12.92
N ALA A 277 -12.17 -0.57 -13.24
CA ALA A 277 -11.47 0.37 -12.35
C ALA A 277 -12.30 1.65 -12.15
N ALA A 278 -12.91 2.19 -13.22
CA ALA A 278 -13.85 3.31 -13.12
C ALA A 278 -15.07 2.97 -12.25
N GLN A 279 -15.57 1.75 -12.36
CA GLN A 279 -16.70 1.28 -11.52
C GLN A 279 -16.29 1.22 -10.05
N ALA A 280 -15.07 0.74 -9.70
CA ALA A 280 -14.58 0.74 -8.32
C ALA A 280 -14.52 2.16 -7.75
N MET A 281 -14.01 3.14 -8.51
CA MET A 281 -14.00 4.55 -8.12
C MET A 281 -15.42 5.09 -7.91
N THR A 282 -16.35 4.79 -8.83
CA THR A 282 -17.76 5.21 -8.76
C THR A 282 -18.46 4.63 -7.53
N GLU A 283 -18.22 3.34 -7.22
CA GLU A 283 -18.78 2.70 -6.03
C GLU A 283 -18.20 3.33 -4.74
N ALA A 284 -16.91 3.65 -4.71
CA ALA A 284 -16.29 4.32 -3.56
C ALA A 284 -16.89 5.72 -3.31
N VAL A 285 -17.12 6.50 -4.37
CA VAL A 285 -17.78 7.82 -4.31
C VAL A 285 -19.22 7.68 -3.81
N LYS A 286 -19.96 6.71 -4.34
CA LYS A 286 -21.33 6.42 -3.93
C LYS A 286 -21.41 5.96 -2.46
N ASP A 287 -20.48 5.08 -2.04
CA ASP A 287 -20.41 4.58 -0.67
C ASP A 287 -20.07 5.70 0.33
N ALA A 288 -19.25 6.68 -0.10
CA ALA A 288 -18.96 7.89 0.65
C ALA A 288 -20.15 8.88 0.75
N GLY A 289 -21.21 8.68 -0.04
CA GLY A 289 -22.40 9.56 -0.08
C GLY A 289 -22.09 10.94 -0.67
N ILE A 290 -21.12 11.06 -1.55
CA ILE A 290 -20.69 12.33 -2.17
C ILE A 290 -20.89 12.31 -3.68
N LYS A 291 -20.63 13.46 -4.31
CA LYS A 291 -20.60 13.58 -5.78
C LYS A 291 -19.18 13.41 -6.31
N PRO A 292 -19.00 12.98 -7.56
CA PRO A 292 -17.66 12.90 -8.16
C PRO A 292 -16.87 14.22 -8.08
N GLU A 293 -17.56 15.35 -8.21
CA GLU A 293 -16.96 16.70 -8.17
C GLU A 293 -16.39 17.09 -6.80
N ASN A 294 -16.65 16.30 -5.76
CA ASN A 294 -16.08 16.54 -4.44
C ASN A 294 -14.66 15.99 -4.28
N ILE A 295 -14.21 15.09 -5.15
CA ILE A 295 -12.85 14.55 -5.07
C ILE A 295 -11.85 15.61 -5.55
N ASP A 296 -10.93 16.00 -4.68
CA ASP A 296 -9.89 17.00 -4.95
C ASP A 296 -8.61 16.36 -5.45
N TYR A 297 -8.29 15.16 -4.95
CA TYR A 297 -7.03 14.47 -5.19
C TYR A 297 -7.21 12.96 -5.36
N ILE A 298 -6.49 12.37 -6.30
CA ILE A 298 -6.34 10.91 -6.46
C ILE A 298 -4.89 10.52 -6.29
N ASN A 299 -4.59 9.68 -5.28
CA ASN A 299 -3.36 8.90 -5.23
C ASN A 299 -3.58 7.68 -6.13
N ALA A 300 -3.00 7.72 -7.31
CA ALA A 300 -3.22 6.74 -8.35
C ALA A 300 -2.44 5.45 -8.10
N HIS A 301 -2.93 4.35 -8.65
CA HIS A 301 -2.13 3.14 -8.74
C HIS A 301 -0.83 3.38 -9.49
N GLY A 302 -0.87 4.01 -10.66
CA GLY A 302 0.24 4.64 -11.36
C GLY A 302 1.57 3.89 -11.26
N THR A 303 1.68 2.70 -11.87
CA THR A 303 2.83 1.80 -11.69
C THR A 303 4.01 2.12 -12.60
N SER A 304 3.92 3.09 -13.50
CA SER A 304 4.92 3.31 -14.54
C SER A 304 4.94 2.22 -15.63
N THR A 305 3.87 1.44 -15.75
CA THR A 305 3.68 0.51 -16.87
C THR A 305 2.81 1.13 -17.95
N LYS A 306 3.05 0.79 -19.20
CA LYS A 306 2.32 1.39 -20.34
C LYS A 306 0.81 1.12 -20.26
N LEU A 307 0.43 -0.13 -19.97
CA LEU A 307 -0.98 -0.54 -19.94
C LEU A 307 -1.73 0.03 -18.74
N ASN A 308 -1.13 -0.06 -17.54
CA ASN A 308 -1.80 0.40 -16.32
C ASN A 308 -2.06 1.90 -16.37
N ASP A 309 -1.04 2.71 -16.64
CA ASP A 309 -1.15 4.17 -16.51
C ASP A 309 -2.13 4.75 -17.54
N LYS A 310 -2.15 4.20 -18.76
CA LYS A 310 -3.16 4.52 -19.78
C LYS A 310 -4.57 4.07 -19.35
N GLY A 311 -4.70 2.83 -18.89
CA GLY A 311 -5.97 2.26 -18.44
C GLY A 311 -6.55 3.02 -17.25
N GLU A 312 -5.72 3.39 -16.27
CA GLU A 312 -6.15 4.16 -15.11
C GLU A 312 -6.54 5.60 -15.48
N THR A 313 -5.80 6.23 -16.41
CA THR A 313 -6.20 7.54 -16.97
C THR A 313 -7.59 7.48 -17.62
N ASN A 314 -7.86 6.43 -18.40
CA ASN A 314 -9.19 6.20 -19.00
C ASN A 314 -10.25 5.95 -17.92
N ALA A 315 -9.91 5.18 -16.87
CA ALA A 315 -10.82 4.92 -15.76
C ALA A 315 -11.19 6.20 -15.00
N ILE A 316 -10.22 7.05 -14.69
CA ILE A 316 -10.47 8.35 -14.04
C ILE A 316 -11.38 9.22 -14.90
N LYS A 317 -11.10 9.32 -16.20
CA LYS A 317 -11.97 10.08 -17.13
C LYS A 317 -13.39 9.54 -17.18
N LYS A 318 -13.58 8.22 -17.17
CA LYS A 318 -14.91 7.60 -17.13
C LYS A 318 -15.65 7.86 -15.82
N ALA A 319 -14.96 7.76 -14.68
CA ALA A 319 -15.56 7.94 -13.36
C ALA A 319 -15.93 9.39 -13.07
N PHE A 320 -15.12 10.35 -13.52
CA PHE A 320 -15.22 11.76 -13.15
C PHE A 320 -15.65 12.70 -14.28
N GLY A 321 -15.74 12.23 -15.53
CA GLY A 321 -16.11 13.05 -16.68
C GLY A 321 -15.21 14.30 -16.82
N GLU A 322 -15.81 15.48 -17.04
CA GLU A 322 -15.09 16.75 -17.14
C GLU A 322 -14.35 17.14 -15.83
N HIS A 323 -14.75 16.58 -14.69
CA HIS A 323 -14.06 16.85 -13.44
C HIS A 323 -12.68 16.19 -13.37
N ALA A 324 -12.44 15.12 -14.14
CA ALA A 324 -11.13 14.48 -14.24
C ALA A 324 -9.99 15.45 -14.61
N TYR A 325 -10.29 16.52 -15.36
CA TYR A 325 -9.33 17.56 -15.75
C TYR A 325 -9.19 18.69 -14.73
N LYS A 326 -9.92 18.63 -13.60
CA LYS A 326 -9.90 19.64 -12.54
C LYS A 326 -9.31 19.12 -11.23
N LEU A 327 -9.41 17.82 -10.99
CA LEU A 327 -8.80 17.17 -9.83
C LEU A 327 -7.31 16.90 -10.07
N ALA A 328 -6.55 16.81 -9.00
CA ALA A 328 -5.13 16.46 -9.06
C ALA A 328 -4.95 14.94 -8.98
N VAL A 329 -4.01 14.40 -9.76
CA VAL A 329 -3.63 12.98 -9.73
C VAL A 329 -2.13 12.88 -9.45
N SER A 330 -1.67 12.01 -8.56
CA SER A 330 -0.24 11.71 -8.48
C SER A 330 0.02 10.25 -8.17
N SER A 331 1.20 9.75 -8.55
CA SER A 331 1.66 8.43 -8.13
C SER A 331 2.93 8.55 -7.30
N THR A 332 2.80 8.20 -6.03
CA THR A 332 3.91 8.16 -5.08
C THR A 332 4.84 6.97 -5.29
N LYS A 333 4.45 6.02 -6.15
CA LYS A 333 5.34 4.94 -6.62
C LYS A 333 6.54 5.45 -7.42
N SER A 334 6.50 6.68 -7.90
CA SER A 334 7.69 7.36 -8.45
C SER A 334 8.81 7.51 -7.41
N MET A 335 8.47 7.52 -6.11
CA MET A 335 9.40 7.67 -4.99
C MET A 335 9.66 6.35 -4.26
N THR A 336 8.62 5.59 -3.96
CA THR A 336 8.70 4.35 -3.17
C THR A 336 8.98 3.10 -3.99
N GLY A 337 8.80 3.13 -5.31
CA GLY A 337 8.58 1.92 -6.09
C GLY A 337 7.21 1.31 -5.78
N HIS A 338 6.94 0.15 -6.34
CA HIS A 338 5.70 -0.59 -6.13
C HIS A 338 5.89 -1.66 -5.07
N MET A 339 5.38 -1.43 -3.86
CA MET A 339 5.49 -2.33 -2.71
C MET A 339 4.40 -3.43 -2.71
N LEU A 340 3.86 -3.77 -3.88
CA LEU A 340 2.87 -4.83 -4.09
C LEU A 340 1.71 -4.75 -3.07
N GLY A 341 1.53 -5.79 -2.22
CA GLY A 341 0.46 -5.84 -1.23
C GLY A 341 0.53 -4.77 -0.14
N ALA A 342 1.68 -4.17 0.09
CA ALA A 342 1.84 -3.06 1.05
C ALA A 342 1.46 -1.69 0.46
N SER A 343 1.53 -1.52 -0.88
CA SER A 343 1.37 -0.22 -1.55
C SER A 343 0.10 0.51 -1.14
N GLY A 344 -1.06 -0.15 -1.22
CA GLY A 344 -2.34 0.50 -0.97
C GLY A 344 -2.51 1.02 0.46
N ALA A 345 -1.89 0.35 1.44
CA ALA A 345 -1.90 0.80 2.83
C ALA A 345 -1.00 2.04 3.04
N VAL A 346 0.19 2.04 2.46
CA VAL A 346 1.10 3.20 2.50
C VAL A 346 0.48 4.39 1.76
N GLU A 347 -0.16 4.16 0.62
CA GLU A 347 -0.86 5.19 -0.16
C GLU A 347 -2.10 5.73 0.57
N ALA A 348 -2.79 4.90 1.35
CA ALA A 348 -3.85 5.35 2.26
C ALA A 348 -3.30 6.30 3.33
N ILE A 349 -2.14 5.99 3.94
CA ILE A 349 -1.46 6.87 4.90
C ILE A 349 -1.06 8.20 4.24
N ILE A 350 -0.45 8.15 3.06
CA ILE A 350 -0.06 9.35 2.30
C ILE A 350 -1.28 10.19 1.96
N SER A 351 -2.39 9.57 1.53
CA SER A 351 -3.64 10.26 1.23
C SER A 351 -4.28 10.90 2.48
N ALA A 352 -4.22 10.22 3.63
CA ALA A 352 -4.66 10.78 4.91
C ALA A 352 -3.85 12.01 5.31
N LEU A 353 -2.54 11.98 5.09
CA LEU A 353 -1.66 13.11 5.35
C LEU A 353 -1.86 14.25 4.35
N ALA A 354 -2.19 13.95 3.09
CA ALA A 354 -2.56 14.96 2.10
C ALA A 354 -3.84 15.70 2.51
N VAL A 355 -4.87 14.97 2.96
CA VAL A 355 -6.12 15.54 3.51
C VAL A 355 -5.85 16.36 4.77
N LYS A 356 -5.00 15.87 5.68
CA LYS A 356 -4.70 16.54 6.95
C LYS A 356 -3.94 17.84 6.78
N ASN A 357 -2.98 17.87 5.85
CA ASN A 357 -2.01 18.96 5.71
C ASN A 357 -2.29 19.89 4.53
N ASP A 358 -3.29 19.60 3.69
CA ASP A 358 -3.57 20.37 2.47
C ASP A 358 -2.36 20.41 1.51
N ILE A 359 -1.65 19.27 1.37
CA ILE A 359 -0.49 19.12 0.50
C ILE A 359 -0.66 17.88 -0.38
N ILE A 360 -0.63 18.06 -1.69
CA ILE A 360 -0.69 16.98 -2.67
C ILE A 360 0.74 16.59 -3.05
N PRO A 361 1.15 15.31 -2.82
CA PRO A 361 2.49 14.84 -3.19
C PRO A 361 2.68 14.76 -4.71
N PRO A 362 3.94 14.90 -5.19
CA PRO A 362 4.23 14.90 -6.62
C PRO A 362 4.34 13.49 -7.20
N THR A 363 4.19 13.41 -8.53
CA THR A 363 4.79 12.37 -9.36
C THR A 363 6.17 12.87 -9.79
N ILE A 364 7.25 12.31 -9.24
CA ILE A 364 8.61 12.78 -9.54
C ILE A 364 9.17 12.17 -10.83
N ASN A 365 10.24 12.78 -11.35
CA ASN A 365 10.98 12.34 -12.53
C ASN A 365 10.18 12.37 -13.84
N TYR A 366 9.04 13.03 -13.87
CA TYR A 366 8.25 13.24 -15.07
C TYR A 366 8.92 14.27 -16.00
N GLN A 367 9.19 13.86 -17.24
CA GLN A 367 9.92 14.67 -18.21
C GLN A 367 9.22 14.76 -19.58
N VAL A 368 8.64 13.65 -20.05
CA VAL A 368 8.08 13.55 -21.39
C VAL A 368 6.57 13.33 -21.33
N PRO A 369 5.78 14.34 -21.72
CA PRO A 369 4.32 14.22 -21.74
C PRO A 369 3.84 13.07 -22.64
N ASP A 370 2.85 12.33 -22.16
CA ASP A 370 2.17 11.28 -22.90
C ASP A 370 0.73 11.72 -23.19
N GLY A 371 0.36 11.82 -24.47
CA GLY A 371 -1.00 12.20 -24.88
C GLY A 371 -2.10 11.23 -24.43
N ASP A 372 -1.75 9.98 -24.08
CA ASP A 372 -2.69 9.00 -23.50
C ASP A 372 -2.88 9.22 -21.98
N CYS A 373 -2.00 10.00 -21.33
CA CYS A 373 -1.99 10.28 -19.89
C CYS A 373 -2.01 11.80 -19.64
N ASP A 374 -3.05 12.48 -20.08
CA ASP A 374 -3.17 13.94 -20.19
C ASP A 374 -3.84 14.63 -18.98
N LEU A 375 -3.95 13.94 -17.84
CA LEU A 375 -4.48 14.53 -16.60
C LEU A 375 -3.43 15.37 -15.86
N ASP A 376 -3.86 16.15 -14.87
CA ASP A 376 -2.97 16.90 -13.98
C ASP A 376 -2.28 15.95 -13.00
N ILE A 377 -1.10 15.44 -13.37
CA ILE A 377 -0.37 14.44 -12.60
C ILE A 377 0.53 15.00 -11.48
N VAL A 378 0.42 16.27 -11.16
CA VAL A 378 1.25 16.97 -10.17
C VAL A 378 2.76 16.71 -10.39
N PRO A 379 3.34 17.17 -11.51
CA PRO A 379 4.68 16.74 -11.89
C PRO A 379 5.77 17.37 -11.00
N ASN A 380 6.68 16.53 -10.52
CA ASN A 380 7.98 16.84 -9.89
C ASN A 380 7.97 17.66 -8.60
N LYS A 381 6.92 18.40 -8.25
CA LYS A 381 6.85 19.23 -7.05
C LYS A 381 5.51 19.06 -6.36
N ALA A 382 5.53 18.90 -5.04
CA ALA A 382 4.31 18.91 -4.24
C ALA A 382 3.54 20.23 -4.42
N ARG A 383 2.24 20.15 -4.26
CA ARG A 383 1.33 21.29 -4.40
C ARG A 383 0.59 21.55 -3.09
N GLU A 384 0.68 22.75 -2.57
CA GLU A 384 -0.23 23.21 -1.52
C GLU A 384 -1.60 23.46 -2.16
N SER A 385 -2.59 22.72 -1.71
CA SER A 385 -3.98 22.83 -2.17
C SER A 385 -4.90 22.24 -1.13
N ARG A 386 -6.03 22.89 -0.89
CA ARG A 386 -7.05 22.33 -0.01
C ARG A 386 -7.53 20.98 -0.53
N VAL A 387 -7.54 19.97 0.35
CA VAL A 387 -7.97 18.61 0.07
C VAL A 387 -9.01 18.21 1.10
N ASP A 388 -10.28 18.34 0.74
CA ASP A 388 -11.40 17.91 1.60
C ASP A 388 -11.67 16.42 1.39
N TYR A 389 -11.47 15.93 0.16
CA TYR A 389 -11.63 14.52 -0.20
C TYR A 389 -10.48 14.03 -1.07
N ALA A 390 -9.83 12.98 -0.63
CA ALA A 390 -8.86 12.24 -1.43
C ALA A 390 -9.38 10.84 -1.77
N MET A 391 -8.95 10.31 -2.92
CA MET A 391 -9.16 8.91 -3.30
C MET A 391 -7.81 8.22 -3.41
N SER A 392 -7.71 6.96 -2.99
CA SER A 392 -6.55 6.10 -3.27
C SER A 392 -6.99 4.88 -4.04
N ASN A 393 -6.33 4.61 -5.18
CA ASN A 393 -6.63 3.52 -6.09
C ASN A 393 -5.57 2.43 -6.05
N SER A 394 -5.98 1.18 -6.11
CA SER A 394 -5.10 0.05 -6.34
C SER A 394 -5.69 -0.89 -7.37
N LEU A 395 -4.86 -1.26 -8.35
CA LEU A 395 -5.20 -2.20 -9.42
C LEU A 395 -4.24 -3.39 -9.34
N GLY A 396 -4.76 -4.60 -9.24
CA GLY A 396 -3.95 -5.80 -8.98
C GLY A 396 -4.10 -6.87 -10.05
N PHE A 397 -3.07 -7.71 -10.19
CA PHE A 397 -3.17 -8.94 -10.97
C PHE A 397 -4.36 -9.76 -10.52
N GLY A 398 -4.99 -10.49 -11.44
CA GLY A 398 -6.30 -11.11 -11.24
C GLY A 398 -7.45 -10.19 -11.59
N GLY A 399 -7.16 -8.94 -12.01
CA GLY A 399 -8.18 -7.92 -12.32
C GLY A 399 -8.79 -7.28 -11.07
N HIS A 400 -8.12 -7.33 -9.94
CA HIS A 400 -8.60 -6.72 -8.70
C HIS A 400 -8.48 -5.20 -8.75
N ASN A 401 -9.60 -4.50 -8.60
CA ASN A 401 -9.66 -3.04 -8.51
C ASN A 401 -10.23 -2.64 -7.15
N ALA A 402 -9.55 -1.73 -6.46
CA ALA A 402 -9.99 -1.21 -5.17
C ALA A 402 -9.76 0.30 -5.10
N SER A 403 -10.74 1.03 -4.57
CA SER A 403 -10.68 2.47 -4.35
C SER A 403 -11.25 2.80 -2.98
N ILE A 404 -10.55 3.63 -2.21
CA ILE A 404 -11.03 4.19 -0.93
C ILE A 404 -11.13 5.70 -1.03
N VAL A 405 -12.13 6.27 -0.35
CA VAL A 405 -12.31 7.72 -0.21
C VAL A 405 -12.01 8.13 1.21
N LEU A 406 -11.11 9.11 1.35
CA LEU A 406 -10.74 9.73 2.61
C LEU A 406 -11.37 11.13 2.68
N ARG A 407 -11.93 11.50 3.83
CA ARG A 407 -12.61 12.77 4.06
C ARG A 407 -12.00 13.53 5.23
N LYS A 408 -11.78 14.83 5.05
CA LYS A 408 -11.37 15.73 6.14
C LYS A 408 -12.41 15.75 7.26
N VAL A 409 -11.97 15.57 8.49
CA VAL A 409 -12.82 15.77 9.67
C VAL A 409 -12.62 17.20 10.17
N VAL A 410 -13.70 17.94 10.24
CA VAL A 410 -13.77 19.34 10.71
C VAL A 410 -14.17 19.36 12.18
#